data_cb7fc088ee723d8a1655c43e48a9888c
#
_entry.id   cb7fc088ee723d8a1655c43e48a9888c
#
_cell.length_a   1.000
_cell.length_b   1.000
_cell.length_c   1.000
_cell.angle_alpha   90.00
_cell.angle_beta   90.00
_cell.angle_gamma   90.00
#
_symmetry.space_group_name_H-M   'P 1'
#
loop_
_entity.id
_entity.type
_entity.pdbx_description
1 polymer ?
#
loop_
_entity_poly.entity_id
_entity_poly.type
_entity_poly.pdbx_seq_one_letter_code
_entity_poly.pdbx_strand_id
1 'polypeptide(L)'
;LKANPNRAARGTVIEARMDKGRGPIMTVLVQNGTLHQGDIIIAGTAVGRVRTMTNDKGQRVTEAGPSIPVEIAGMSEVPSAGDTFNAVADERMARELVEQRKQQKKDAANAGSKKVSLDDLFSRIQQGEMKDFNIIVKADVQGSAEAVKSSLEKLSNEEVRVQVIHSGVGAISESDVMLAATSNAIIVGFNVRPDAAARDNAARSNVEIRMYRVIYDCINEIEAAMKGMLAPKFQEQIIGHVEIRQTFKVSKVGTVCGGYVTDGKIAVSYTHLRAHETSL
;
A
#
# COMPACT_ATOMS: atom_id res chain seq x y z
N LEU A 1 -20.87 31.37 -9.34
CA LEU A 1 -20.20 31.28 -8.04
C LEU A 1 -19.74 32.68 -7.63
N LYS A 2 -19.89 33.01 -6.34
CA LYS A 2 -19.45 34.31 -5.79
C LYS A 2 -18.39 34.05 -4.73
N ALA A 3 -17.33 34.85 -4.72
CA ALA A 3 -16.29 34.82 -3.69
C ALA A 3 -16.07 36.24 -3.15
N ASN A 4 -15.72 36.33 -1.87
CA ASN A 4 -15.37 37.59 -1.23
C ASN A 4 -13.84 37.65 -1.06
N PRO A 5 -13.11 38.52 -1.79
CA PRO A 5 -11.66 38.61 -1.66
C PRO A 5 -11.21 39.22 -0.34
N ASN A 6 -12.06 40.01 0.35
CA ASN A 6 -11.71 40.78 1.54
C ASN A 6 -11.87 39.97 2.85
N ARG A 7 -11.55 38.70 2.86
CA ARG A 7 -11.58 37.84 4.04
C ARG A 7 -10.34 36.94 4.11
N ALA A 8 -10.14 36.27 5.24
CA ALA A 8 -9.12 35.26 5.39
C ALA A 8 -9.26 34.18 4.32
N ALA A 9 -8.12 33.77 3.71
CA ALA A 9 -8.11 32.80 2.64
C ALA A 9 -8.63 31.44 3.07
N ARG A 10 -9.41 30.84 2.19
CA ARG A 10 -9.89 29.46 2.30
C ARG A 10 -9.86 28.82 0.92
N GLY A 11 -9.47 27.55 0.87
CA GLY A 11 -9.45 26.80 -0.38
C GLY A 11 -9.14 25.34 -0.15
N THR A 12 -8.69 24.69 -1.20
CA THR A 12 -8.42 23.23 -1.21
C THR A 12 -6.99 22.96 -1.64
N VAL A 13 -6.37 21.98 -1.00
CA VAL A 13 -5.08 21.41 -1.40
C VAL A 13 -5.31 20.53 -2.62
N ILE A 14 -4.68 20.88 -3.75
CA ILE A 14 -4.74 20.11 -4.99
C ILE A 14 -3.75 18.97 -4.93
N GLU A 15 -2.51 19.30 -4.52
CA GLU A 15 -1.38 18.39 -4.50
C GLU A 15 -0.40 18.77 -3.40
N ALA A 16 0.30 17.79 -2.84
CA ALA A 16 1.35 18.06 -1.87
C ALA A 16 2.52 17.09 -2.05
N ARG A 17 3.74 17.59 -1.86
CA ARG A 17 4.98 16.85 -2.06
C ARG A 17 6.06 17.27 -1.08
N MET A 18 7.08 16.43 -0.93
CA MET A 18 8.28 16.75 -0.18
C MET A 18 9.40 17.19 -1.14
N ASP A 19 9.87 18.41 -1.02
CA ASP A 19 11.01 18.93 -1.77
C ASP A 19 12.28 18.86 -0.90
N LYS A 20 13.40 18.42 -1.48
CA LYS A 20 14.66 18.22 -0.74
C LYS A 20 15.26 19.51 -0.17
N GLY A 21 15.01 20.65 -0.84
CA GLY A 21 15.58 21.96 -0.44
C GLY A 21 14.61 22.85 0.30
N ARG A 22 13.32 22.80 -0.06
CA ARG A 22 12.28 23.70 0.44
C ARG A 22 11.36 23.05 1.50
N GLY A 23 11.51 21.73 1.73
CA GLY A 23 10.66 20.95 2.64
C GLY A 23 9.28 20.66 2.06
N PRO A 24 8.23 20.57 2.91
CA PRO A 24 6.87 20.34 2.46
C PRO A 24 6.38 21.48 1.57
N ILE A 25 5.92 21.14 0.37
CA ILE A 25 5.34 22.06 -0.62
C ILE A 25 3.94 21.56 -0.94
N MET A 26 3.00 22.48 -1.06
CA MET A 26 1.64 22.18 -1.50
C MET A 26 1.18 23.14 -2.57
N THR A 27 0.43 22.64 -3.54
CA THR A 27 -0.34 23.43 -4.49
C THR A 27 -1.76 23.57 -4.00
N VAL A 28 -2.23 24.78 -3.86
CA VAL A 28 -3.57 25.08 -3.37
C VAL A 28 -4.35 25.90 -4.38
N LEU A 29 -5.66 25.70 -4.40
CA LEU A 29 -6.60 26.56 -5.10
C LEU A 29 -7.32 27.43 -4.06
N VAL A 30 -7.09 28.73 -4.12
CA VAL A 30 -7.84 29.69 -3.30
C VAL A 30 -9.27 29.77 -3.82
N GLN A 31 -10.23 29.48 -2.96
CA GLN A 31 -11.67 29.50 -3.31
C GLN A 31 -12.37 30.77 -2.80
N ASN A 32 -11.90 31.31 -1.68
CA ASN A 32 -12.48 32.47 -1.04
C ASN A 32 -11.42 33.21 -0.23
N GLY A 33 -11.53 34.51 -0.11
CA GLY A 33 -10.52 35.34 0.56
C GLY A 33 -9.29 35.56 -0.32
N THR A 34 -8.30 36.26 0.22
CA THR A 34 -7.00 36.46 -0.39
C THR A 34 -5.92 35.91 0.53
N LEU A 35 -5.05 35.07 -0.02
CA LEU A 35 -3.91 34.51 0.67
C LEU A 35 -2.71 35.42 0.48
N HIS A 36 -2.01 35.74 1.56
CA HIS A 36 -0.82 36.58 1.53
C HIS A 36 0.41 35.80 1.98
N GLN A 37 1.56 36.24 1.50
CA GLN A 37 2.83 35.79 2.05
C GLN A 37 2.94 36.19 3.52
N GLY A 38 3.31 35.26 4.39
CA GLY A 38 3.36 35.46 5.84
C GLY A 38 2.11 34.96 6.59
N ASP A 39 1.01 34.67 5.89
CA ASP A 39 -0.18 34.11 6.52
C ASP A 39 0.10 32.76 7.20
N ILE A 40 -0.59 32.53 8.31
CA ILE A 40 -0.59 31.23 8.98
C ILE A 40 -1.74 30.42 8.42
N ILE A 41 -1.46 29.23 7.96
CA ILE A 41 -2.47 28.35 7.36
C ILE A 41 -2.50 26.99 8.03
N ILE A 42 -3.70 26.43 8.10
CA ILE A 42 -3.96 25.06 8.52
C ILE A 42 -4.50 24.31 7.30
N ALA A 43 -3.94 23.15 7.01
CA ALA A 43 -4.42 22.24 5.98
C ALA A 43 -4.47 20.82 6.56
N GLY A 44 -5.66 20.28 6.80
CA GLY A 44 -5.83 18.98 7.45
C GLY A 44 -5.16 18.93 8.83
N THR A 45 -4.08 18.14 8.94
CA THR A 45 -3.22 18.00 10.12
C THR A 45 -1.91 18.79 10.03
N ALA A 46 -1.68 19.51 8.94
CA ALA A 46 -0.51 20.36 8.74
C ALA A 46 -0.81 21.81 9.11
N VAL A 47 0.15 22.48 9.73
CA VAL A 47 0.12 23.91 10.02
C VAL A 47 1.43 24.53 9.55
N GLY A 48 1.39 25.76 9.09
CA GLY A 48 2.60 26.45 8.69
C GLY A 48 2.37 27.92 8.37
N ARG A 49 3.48 28.62 8.15
CA ARG A 49 3.47 30.00 7.68
C ARG A 49 3.89 30.03 6.21
N VAL A 50 3.13 30.71 5.38
CA VAL A 50 3.44 30.91 3.95
C VAL A 50 4.77 31.65 3.82
N ARG A 51 5.85 30.91 3.57
CA ARG A 51 7.19 31.49 3.38
C ARG A 51 7.37 32.03 1.97
N THR A 52 6.99 31.21 1.00
CA THR A 52 7.03 31.58 -0.42
C THR A 52 5.76 31.11 -1.10
N MET A 53 5.31 31.89 -2.05
CA MET A 53 4.16 31.59 -2.88
C MET A 53 4.57 31.79 -4.35
N THR A 54 4.26 30.83 -5.20
CA THR A 54 4.68 30.80 -6.60
C THR A 54 3.45 30.52 -7.47
N ASN A 55 3.30 31.25 -8.54
CA ASN A 55 2.20 31.04 -9.49
C ASN A 55 2.50 29.90 -10.48
N ASP A 56 1.57 29.63 -11.39
CA ASP A 56 1.64 28.64 -12.46
C ASP A 56 2.82 28.83 -13.43
N LYS A 57 3.36 30.07 -13.51
CA LYS A 57 4.51 30.45 -14.37
C LYS A 57 5.85 30.31 -13.61
N GLY A 58 5.86 29.83 -12.36
CA GLY A 58 7.06 29.75 -11.54
C GLY A 58 7.54 31.10 -10.98
N GLN A 59 6.74 32.18 -11.07
CA GLN A 59 7.05 33.48 -10.53
C GLN A 59 6.60 33.62 -9.09
N ARG A 60 7.41 34.27 -8.25
CA ARG A 60 7.03 34.57 -6.88
C ARG A 60 5.94 35.62 -6.85
N VAL A 61 4.90 35.36 -6.07
CA VAL A 61 3.78 36.28 -5.83
C VAL A 61 3.63 36.52 -4.33
N THR A 62 3.14 37.69 -3.96
CA THR A 62 2.92 38.05 -2.55
C THR A 62 1.50 37.84 -2.11
N GLU A 63 0.56 37.71 -3.04
CA GLU A 63 -0.86 37.48 -2.77
C GLU A 63 -1.49 36.62 -3.85
N ALA A 64 -2.55 35.91 -3.48
CA ALA A 64 -3.37 35.10 -4.36
C ALA A 64 -4.85 35.23 -3.99
N GLY A 65 -5.64 35.77 -4.87
CA GLY A 65 -7.09 35.95 -4.73
C GLY A 65 -7.88 34.67 -5.07
N PRO A 66 -9.22 34.77 -5.04
CA PRO A 66 -10.09 33.64 -5.39
C PRO A 66 -9.86 33.11 -6.81
N SER A 67 -9.98 31.79 -6.97
CA SER A 67 -9.77 31.03 -8.23
C SER A 67 -8.34 31.01 -8.75
N ILE A 68 -7.37 31.44 -7.94
CA ILE A 68 -5.95 31.43 -8.32
C ILE A 68 -5.27 30.21 -7.68
N PRO A 69 -4.65 29.31 -8.48
CA PRO A 69 -3.80 28.24 -7.97
C PRO A 69 -2.40 28.79 -7.64
N VAL A 70 -1.86 28.40 -6.49
CA VAL A 70 -0.50 28.77 -6.09
C VAL A 70 0.22 27.62 -5.40
N GLU A 71 1.52 27.49 -5.67
CA GLU A 71 2.42 26.60 -4.92
C GLU A 71 2.93 27.35 -3.67
N ILE A 72 2.82 26.71 -2.52
CA ILE A 72 3.19 27.28 -1.22
C ILE A 72 4.24 26.41 -0.56
N ALA A 73 5.27 27.06 0.01
CA ALA A 73 6.23 26.40 0.90
C ALA A 73 6.16 27.00 2.30
N GLY A 74 6.45 26.18 3.33
CA GLY A 74 6.50 26.63 4.74
C GLY A 74 5.59 25.86 5.67
N MET A 75 5.02 24.74 5.22
CA MET A 75 4.23 23.84 6.06
C MET A 75 5.11 23.00 6.96
N SER A 76 4.57 22.54 8.10
CA SER A 76 5.25 21.63 9.03
C SER A 76 5.35 20.20 8.50
N GLU A 77 4.36 19.77 7.72
CA GLU A 77 4.28 18.43 7.11
C GLU A 77 3.50 18.50 5.79
N VAL A 78 3.53 17.42 5.03
CA VAL A 78 2.79 17.30 3.76
C VAL A 78 1.32 17.02 4.07
N PRO A 79 0.38 17.92 3.72
CA PRO A 79 -1.05 17.69 3.89
C PRO A 79 -1.57 16.68 2.87
N SER A 80 -2.78 16.16 3.10
CA SER A 80 -3.45 15.30 2.13
C SER A 80 -4.03 16.10 0.98
N ALA A 81 -3.98 15.55 -0.24
CA ALA A 81 -4.71 16.09 -1.38
C ALA A 81 -6.23 16.09 -1.07
N GLY A 82 -6.92 17.18 -1.44
CA GLY A 82 -8.34 17.36 -1.10
C GLY A 82 -8.59 18.00 0.26
N ASP A 83 -7.58 18.12 1.15
CA ASP A 83 -7.74 18.82 2.41
C ASP A 83 -8.15 20.29 2.19
N THR A 84 -9.04 20.77 3.03
CA THR A 84 -9.37 22.21 3.05
C THR A 84 -8.30 22.96 3.83
N PHE A 85 -7.76 24.02 3.24
CA PHE A 85 -6.91 24.96 3.97
C PHE A 85 -7.68 26.20 4.40
N ASN A 86 -7.27 26.75 5.53
CA ASN A 86 -7.80 28.02 6.08
C ASN A 86 -6.65 28.87 6.59
N ALA A 87 -6.65 30.15 6.22
CA ALA A 87 -5.78 31.14 6.85
C ALA A 87 -6.35 31.54 8.21
N VAL A 88 -5.49 31.65 9.22
CA VAL A 88 -5.83 31.98 10.59
C VAL A 88 -4.91 33.08 11.13
N ALA A 89 -5.40 33.85 12.10
CA ALA A 89 -4.63 34.96 12.66
C ALA A 89 -3.64 34.51 13.75
N ASP A 90 -3.98 33.47 14.51
CA ASP A 90 -3.22 33.01 15.68
C ASP A 90 -2.53 31.65 15.41
N GLU A 91 -1.20 31.67 15.41
CA GLU A 91 -0.39 30.47 15.22
C GLU A 91 -0.49 29.47 16.36
N ARG A 92 -0.64 29.96 17.61
CA ARG A 92 -0.73 29.08 18.77
C ARG A 92 -2.03 28.28 18.74
N MET A 93 -3.14 28.93 18.51
CA MET A 93 -4.44 28.29 18.34
C MET A 93 -4.43 27.30 17.15
N ALA A 94 -3.77 27.67 16.06
CA ALA A 94 -3.61 26.79 14.91
C ALA A 94 -2.87 25.48 15.25
N ARG A 95 -1.79 25.58 16.01
CA ARG A 95 -1.00 24.40 16.45
C ARG A 95 -1.80 23.52 17.40
N GLU A 96 -2.51 24.11 18.37
CA GLU A 96 -3.36 23.37 19.30
C GLU A 96 -4.47 22.61 18.55
N LEU A 97 -5.14 23.24 17.60
CA LEU A 97 -6.19 22.62 16.79
C LEU A 97 -5.63 21.44 15.94
N VAL A 98 -4.47 21.63 15.35
CA VAL A 98 -3.80 20.58 14.56
C VAL A 98 -3.43 19.40 15.45
N GLU A 99 -2.89 19.63 16.64
CA GLU A 99 -2.54 18.56 17.57
C GLU A 99 -3.79 17.77 18.04
N GLN A 100 -4.89 18.44 18.33
CA GLN A 100 -6.17 17.79 18.61
C GLN A 100 -6.64 16.92 17.44
N ARG A 101 -6.55 17.41 16.20
CA ARG A 101 -6.90 16.62 15.00
C ARG A 101 -6.01 15.40 14.81
N LYS A 102 -4.71 15.54 15.06
CA LYS A 102 -3.76 14.43 15.03
C LYS A 102 -4.11 13.36 16.06
N GLN A 103 -4.42 13.80 17.28
CA GLN A 103 -4.82 12.87 18.34
C GLN A 103 -6.12 12.14 17.99
N GLN A 104 -7.13 12.85 17.50
CA GLN A 104 -8.39 12.25 17.04
C GLN A 104 -8.18 11.21 15.92
N LYS A 105 -7.31 11.52 14.94
CA LYS A 105 -6.95 10.54 13.89
C LYS A 105 -6.27 9.29 14.45
N LYS A 106 -5.35 9.46 15.41
CA LYS A 106 -4.69 8.33 16.09
C LYS A 106 -5.69 7.50 16.89
N ASP A 107 -6.58 8.13 17.63
CA ASP A 107 -7.58 7.44 18.44
C ASP A 107 -8.58 6.68 17.57
N ALA A 108 -8.99 7.27 16.43
CA ALA A 108 -9.86 6.61 15.45
C ALA A 108 -9.15 5.39 14.79
N ALA A 109 -7.87 5.52 14.45
CA ALA A 109 -7.09 4.43 13.90
C ALA A 109 -6.91 3.28 14.91
N ASN A 110 -6.65 3.62 16.19
CA ASN A 110 -6.51 2.64 17.27
C ASN A 110 -7.86 1.98 17.63
N ALA A 111 -8.98 2.70 17.54
CA ALA A 111 -10.31 2.13 17.75
C ALA A 111 -10.72 1.15 16.65
N GLY A 112 -10.22 1.35 15.42
CA GLY A 112 -10.42 0.45 14.29
C GLY A 112 -9.56 -0.83 14.35
N SER A 113 -8.45 -0.81 15.08
CA SER A 113 -7.67 -2.01 15.36
C SER A 113 -8.33 -2.79 16.48
N LYS A 114 -9.25 -3.71 16.13
CA LYS A 114 -9.79 -4.69 17.09
C LYS A 114 -8.61 -5.38 17.77
N LYS A 115 -8.55 -5.33 19.11
CA LYS A 115 -7.64 -6.19 19.88
C LYS A 115 -7.93 -7.61 19.43
N VAL A 116 -6.97 -8.24 18.78
CA VAL A 116 -7.11 -9.62 18.33
C VAL A 116 -7.33 -10.46 19.57
N SER A 117 -8.53 -11.02 19.74
CA SER A 117 -8.85 -11.96 20.79
C SER A 117 -8.16 -13.29 20.49
N LEU A 118 -7.83 -14.07 21.53
CA LEU A 118 -7.32 -15.43 21.35
C LEU A 118 -8.29 -16.30 20.53
N ASP A 119 -9.59 -16.07 20.67
CA ASP A 119 -10.62 -16.76 19.89
C ASP A 119 -10.59 -16.40 18.41
N ASP A 120 -10.28 -15.13 18.09
CA ASP A 120 -10.07 -14.67 16.70
C ASP A 120 -8.80 -15.30 16.09
N LEU A 121 -7.74 -15.49 16.90
CA LEU A 121 -6.52 -16.20 16.49
C LEU A 121 -6.81 -17.69 16.20
N PHE A 122 -7.52 -18.37 17.08
CA PHE A 122 -7.91 -19.76 16.86
C PHE A 122 -8.81 -19.93 15.64
N SER A 123 -9.76 -19.01 15.41
CA SER A 123 -10.63 -19.04 14.24
C SER A 123 -9.85 -18.83 12.94
N ARG A 124 -8.82 -17.96 12.93
CA ARG A 124 -7.93 -17.75 11.79
C ARG A 124 -7.04 -18.95 11.50
N ILE A 125 -6.53 -19.63 12.54
CA ILE A 125 -5.73 -20.85 12.39
C ILE A 125 -6.59 -22.00 11.81
N GLN A 126 -7.87 -22.09 12.18
CA GLN A 126 -8.78 -23.12 11.64
C GLN A 126 -9.24 -22.84 10.20
N GLN A 127 -9.27 -21.58 9.76
CA GLN A 127 -9.70 -21.20 8.40
C GLN A 127 -8.61 -21.31 7.33
N GLY A 128 -7.41 -21.76 7.66
CA GLY A 128 -6.25 -21.79 6.79
C GLY A 128 -5.49 -20.45 6.83
N GLU A 129 -4.16 -20.52 6.86
CA GLU A 129 -3.30 -19.34 6.95
C GLU A 129 -3.47 -18.45 5.71
N MET A 130 -4.26 -17.37 5.84
CA MET A 130 -4.24 -16.28 4.87
C MET A 130 -2.84 -15.68 4.90
N LYS A 131 -2.15 -15.66 3.78
CA LYS A 131 -0.80 -15.11 3.68
C LYS A 131 -0.88 -13.59 3.61
N ASP A 132 -0.19 -12.92 4.54
CA ASP A 132 -0.06 -11.46 4.49
C ASP A 132 1.07 -11.06 3.54
N PHE A 133 0.76 -10.17 2.60
CA PHE A 133 1.71 -9.57 1.70
C PHE A 133 1.88 -8.09 2.06
N ASN A 134 2.89 -7.80 2.87
CA ASN A 134 3.13 -6.47 3.41
C ASN A 134 3.88 -5.60 2.40
N ILE A 135 3.41 -4.37 2.20
CA ILE A 135 3.99 -3.41 1.26
C ILE A 135 4.18 -2.06 1.95
N ILE A 136 5.31 -1.41 1.66
CA ILE A 136 5.55 0.00 1.96
C ILE A 136 5.48 0.78 0.65
N VAL A 137 4.68 1.83 0.58
CA VAL A 137 4.51 2.66 -0.62
C VAL A 137 5.18 4.00 -0.40
N LYS A 138 6.09 4.38 -1.32
CA LYS A 138 6.68 5.72 -1.39
C LYS A 138 6.43 6.32 -2.77
N ALA A 139 5.96 7.56 -2.82
CA ALA A 139 5.67 8.25 -4.08
C ALA A 139 6.23 9.68 -4.08
N ASP A 140 6.25 10.30 -5.24
CA ASP A 140 6.67 11.70 -5.41
C ASP A 140 5.64 12.69 -4.84
N VAL A 141 4.36 12.37 -4.95
CA VAL A 141 3.25 13.20 -4.47
C VAL A 141 2.23 12.38 -3.69
N GLN A 142 1.47 13.06 -2.83
CA GLN A 142 0.51 12.42 -1.92
C GLN A 142 -0.60 11.68 -2.67
N GLY A 143 -1.15 12.29 -3.74
CA GLY A 143 -2.20 11.67 -4.55
C GLY A 143 -1.74 10.37 -5.22
N SER A 144 -0.50 10.31 -5.70
CA SER A 144 0.10 9.09 -6.25
C SER A 144 0.25 7.99 -5.19
N ALA A 145 0.70 8.35 -3.98
CA ALA A 145 0.83 7.41 -2.88
C ALA A 145 -0.52 6.77 -2.49
N GLU A 146 -1.56 7.58 -2.40
CA GLU A 146 -2.92 7.12 -2.10
C GLU A 146 -3.52 6.26 -3.22
N ALA A 147 -3.31 6.65 -4.49
CA ALA A 147 -3.78 5.89 -5.64
C ALA A 147 -3.14 4.50 -5.71
N VAL A 148 -1.81 4.43 -5.55
CA VAL A 148 -1.07 3.16 -5.51
C VAL A 148 -1.53 2.31 -4.34
N LYS A 149 -1.60 2.87 -3.13
CA LYS A 149 -2.10 2.17 -1.94
C LYS A 149 -3.48 1.56 -2.17
N SER A 150 -4.45 2.38 -2.59
CA SER A 150 -5.83 1.94 -2.83
C SER A 150 -5.93 0.87 -3.91
N SER A 151 -5.10 0.96 -4.95
CA SER A 151 -5.07 -0.02 -6.04
C SER A 151 -4.48 -1.36 -5.59
N LEU A 152 -3.41 -1.33 -4.79
CA LEU A 152 -2.78 -2.54 -4.27
C LEU A 152 -3.64 -3.26 -3.23
N GLU A 153 -4.28 -2.52 -2.32
CA GLU A 153 -5.17 -3.11 -1.30
C GLU A 153 -6.38 -3.83 -1.93
N LYS A 154 -6.85 -3.37 -3.11
CA LYS A 154 -7.95 -4.02 -3.88
C LYS A 154 -7.56 -5.37 -4.49
N LEU A 155 -6.28 -5.69 -4.59
CA LEU A 155 -5.81 -6.98 -5.09
C LEU A 155 -6.00 -8.11 -4.08
N SER A 156 -6.26 -7.79 -2.81
CA SER A 156 -6.47 -8.78 -1.75
C SER A 156 -7.57 -9.77 -2.15
N ASN A 157 -7.31 -11.05 -1.89
CA ASN A 157 -8.24 -12.15 -2.11
C ASN A 157 -8.35 -13.03 -0.86
N GLU A 158 -9.08 -14.13 -0.92
CA GLU A 158 -9.31 -15.05 0.22
C GLU A 158 -8.03 -15.79 0.68
N GLU A 159 -7.02 -15.92 -0.17
CA GLU A 159 -5.79 -16.66 0.10
C GLU A 159 -4.60 -15.75 0.45
N VAL A 160 -4.55 -14.52 -0.12
CA VAL A 160 -3.47 -13.53 0.09
C VAL A 160 -4.06 -12.17 0.39
N ARG A 161 -3.69 -11.61 1.52
CA ARG A 161 -4.05 -10.26 1.93
C ARG A 161 -2.92 -9.29 1.63
N VAL A 162 -3.15 -8.33 0.76
CA VAL A 162 -2.22 -7.21 0.52
C VAL A 162 -2.46 -6.14 1.57
N GLN A 163 -1.43 -5.82 2.35
CA GLN A 163 -1.51 -4.80 3.38
C GLN A 163 -0.44 -3.73 3.18
N VAL A 164 -0.86 -2.50 2.94
CA VAL A 164 0.05 -1.36 2.91
C VAL A 164 0.29 -0.87 4.33
N ILE A 165 1.40 -1.31 4.94
CA ILE A 165 1.75 -1.00 6.35
C ILE A 165 2.22 0.44 6.53
N HIS A 166 2.82 1.03 5.51
CA HIS A 166 3.23 2.44 5.51
C HIS A 166 3.09 3.05 4.12
N SER A 167 2.64 4.30 4.07
CA SER A 167 2.55 5.09 2.84
C SER A 167 3.10 6.49 3.11
N GLY A 168 3.96 6.99 2.23
CA GLY A 168 4.59 8.29 2.43
C GLY A 168 5.07 8.94 1.13
N VAL A 169 5.41 10.22 1.24
CA VAL A 169 5.86 11.06 0.13
C VAL A 169 7.35 11.33 0.24
N GLY A 170 8.05 11.33 -0.89
CA GLY A 170 9.48 11.60 -0.99
C GLY A 170 10.32 10.38 -1.29
N ALA A 171 11.65 10.53 -1.24
CA ALA A 171 12.59 9.45 -1.49
C ALA A 171 12.44 8.31 -0.47
N ILE A 172 12.79 7.10 -0.88
CA ILE A 172 12.87 5.96 0.03
C ILE A 172 14.08 6.18 0.96
N SER A 173 13.83 6.18 2.26
CA SER A 173 14.81 6.44 3.33
C SER A 173 15.28 5.16 4.01
N GLU A 174 16.36 5.26 4.78
CA GLU A 174 16.85 4.17 5.61
C GLU A 174 15.77 3.66 6.60
N SER A 175 14.98 4.56 7.18
CA SER A 175 13.88 4.20 8.09
C SER A 175 12.81 3.34 7.42
N ASP A 176 12.52 3.60 6.15
CA ASP A 176 11.58 2.78 5.37
C ASP A 176 12.12 1.36 5.17
N VAL A 177 13.43 1.24 4.92
CA VAL A 177 14.11 -0.07 4.78
C VAL A 177 14.12 -0.83 6.10
N MET A 178 14.39 -0.17 7.22
CA MET A 178 14.35 -0.80 8.55
C MET A 178 12.94 -1.31 8.88
N LEU A 179 11.91 -0.52 8.57
CA LEU A 179 10.53 -0.94 8.75
C LEU A 179 10.19 -2.14 7.86
N ALA A 180 10.62 -2.14 6.59
CA ALA A 180 10.41 -3.25 5.68
C ALA A 180 11.08 -4.54 6.17
N ALA A 181 12.32 -4.46 6.65
CA ALA A 181 13.07 -5.59 7.18
C ALA A 181 12.36 -6.23 8.39
N THR A 182 11.84 -5.41 9.32
CA THR A 182 11.16 -5.91 10.53
C THR A 182 9.77 -6.45 10.25
N SER A 183 9.10 -5.96 9.22
CA SER A 183 7.73 -6.34 8.87
C SER A 183 7.65 -7.35 7.72
N ASN A 184 8.79 -7.86 7.26
CA ASN A 184 8.89 -8.72 6.06
C ASN A 184 8.10 -8.13 4.87
N ALA A 185 8.31 -6.84 4.60
CA ALA A 185 7.61 -6.10 3.59
C ALA A 185 8.51 -5.79 2.39
N ILE A 186 7.92 -5.63 1.21
CA ILE A 186 8.59 -5.06 0.06
C ILE A 186 8.35 -3.54 0.00
N ILE A 187 9.28 -2.81 -0.63
CA ILE A 187 9.14 -1.38 -0.83
C ILE A 187 8.80 -1.09 -2.29
N VAL A 188 7.67 -0.44 -2.49
CA VAL A 188 7.19 0.05 -3.78
C VAL A 188 7.47 1.54 -3.86
N GLY A 189 8.38 1.94 -4.75
CA GLY A 189 8.68 3.32 -5.08
C GLY A 189 7.98 3.75 -6.36
N PHE A 190 7.05 4.69 -6.28
CA PHE A 190 6.37 5.23 -7.45
C PHE A 190 6.95 6.61 -7.81
N ASN A 191 7.63 6.68 -8.96
CA ASN A 191 8.32 7.87 -9.46
C ASN A 191 9.36 8.46 -8.49
N VAL A 192 9.86 7.67 -7.54
CA VAL A 192 10.89 8.05 -6.57
C VAL A 192 12.07 7.08 -6.62
N ARG A 193 13.18 7.49 -6.02
CA ARG A 193 14.39 6.65 -5.92
C ARG A 193 14.82 6.53 -4.46
N PRO A 194 15.45 5.42 -4.07
CA PRO A 194 16.08 5.31 -2.77
C PRO A 194 17.27 6.28 -2.66
N ASP A 195 17.51 6.81 -1.49
CA ASP A 195 18.78 7.49 -1.20
C ASP A 195 19.93 6.48 -1.11
N ALA A 196 21.18 6.96 -1.00
CA ALA A 196 22.34 6.09 -0.98
C ALA A 196 22.33 5.16 0.25
N ALA A 197 22.00 5.68 1.43
CA ALA A 197 21.95 4.91 2.67
C ALA A 197 20.86 3.84 2.62
N ALA A 198 19.68 4.18 2.10
CA ALA A 198 18.57 3.22 1.91
C ALA A 198 18.96 2.09 0.98
N ARG A 199 19.66 2.37 -0.13
CA ARG A 199 20.11 1.35 -1.08
C ARG A 199 21.10 0.39 -0.43
N ASP A 200 22.10 0.91 0.26
CA ASP A 200 23.13 0.10 0.92
C ASP A 200 22.52 -0.75 2.04
N ASN A 201 21.59 -0.19 2.81
CA ASN A 201 20.90 -0.91 3.88
C ASN A 201 19.94 -1.98 3.35
N ALA A 202 19.22 -1.70 2.27
CA ALA A 202 18.34 -2.69 1.60
C ALA A 202 19.14 -3.92 1.12
N ALA A 203 20.33 -3.70 0.53
CA ALA A 203 21.20 -4.77 0.12
C ALA A 203 21.70 -5.62 1.30
N ARG A 204 22.02 -5.00 2.45
CA ARG A 204 22.46 -5.71 3.66
C ARG A 204 21.33 -6.48 4.35
N SER A 205 20.13 -5.90 4.37
CA SER A 205 18.96 -6.46 5.05
C SER A 205 18.12 -7.36 4.15
N ASN A 206 18.54 -7.58 2.91
CA ASN A 206 17.82 -8.35 1.87
C ASN A 206 16.37 -7.85 1.67
N VAL A 207 16.16 -6.53 1.72
CA VAL A 207 14.88 -5.89 1.48
C VAL A 207 14.74 -5.57 0.00
N GLU A 208 13.66 -6.03 -0.61
CA GLU A 208 13.37 -5.79 -2.00
C GLU A 208 12.78 -4.41 -2.22
N ILE A 209 13.37 -3.62 -3.13
CA ILE A 209 12.87 -2.31 -3.54
C ILE A 209 12.50 -2.38 -5.02
N ARG A 210 11.23 -2.17 -5.34
CA ARG A 210 10.70 -2.11 -6.70
C ARG A 210 10.31 -0.67 -7.05
N MET A 211 10.73 -0.21 -8.22
CA MET A 211 10.50 1.16 -8.67
C MET A 211 9.63 1.18 -9.93
N TYR A 212 8.53 1.93 -9.89
CA TYR A 212 7.58 2.03 -10.99
C TYR A 212 7.35 3.48 -11.38
N ARG A 213 6.97 3.68 -12.64
CA ARG A 213 6.51 4.96 -13.20
C ARG A 213 5.09 4.87 -13.73
N VAL A 214 4.63 3.68 -14.01
CA VAL A 214 3.29 3.38 -14.51
C VAL A 214 2.59 2.51 -13.48
N ILE A 215 1.38 2.90 -13.07
CA ILE A 215 0.65 2.21 -11.99
C ILE A 215 0.26 0.79 -12.40
N TYR A 216 -0.05 0.57 -13.67
CA TYR A 216 -0.42 -0.76 -14.18
C TYR A 216 0.72 -1.77 -14.11
N ASP A 217 1.97 -1.33 -14.33
CA ASP A 217 3.15 -2.21 -14.20
C ASP A 217 3.30 -2.67 -12.74
N CYS A 218 3.10 -1.75 -11.79
CA CYS A 218 3.11 -2.07 -10.37
C CYS A 218 2.02 -3.09 -10.02
N ILE A 219 0.78 -2.85 -10.44
CA ILE A 219 -0.36 -3.73 -10.17
C ILE A 219 -0.11 -5.13 -10.73
N ASN A 220 0.30 -5.24 -11.99
CA ASN A 220 0.52 -6.51 -12.67
C ASN A 220 1.65 -7.33 -12.02
N GLU A 221 2.75 -6.67 -11.63
CA GLU A 221 3.88 -7.35 -10.99
C GLU A 221 3.52 -7.84 -9.58
N ILE A 222 2.80 -7.04 -8.79
CA ILE A 222 2.32 -7.44 -7.47
C ILE A 222 1.30 -8.59 -7.58
N GLU A 223 0.39 -8.54 -8.56
CA GLU A 223 -0.55 -9.64 -8.81
C GLU A 223 0.18 -10.94 -9.21
N ALA A 224 1.23 -10.84 -10.03
CA ALA A 224 2.05 -11.98 -10.39
C ALA A 224 2.80 -12.54 -9.17
N ALA A 225 3.35 -11.68 -8.30
CA ALA A 225 3.99 -12.09 -7.06
C ALA A 225 3.01 -12.80 -6.11
N MET A 226 1.79 -12.28 -5.96
CA MET A 226 0.74 -12.94 -5.18
C MET A 226 0.41 -14.34 -5.72
N LYS A 227 0.28 -14.49 -7.04
CA LYS A 227 0.05 -15.81 -7.67
C LYS A 227 1.19 -16.78 -7.37
N GLY A 228 2.43 -16.31 -7.34
CA GLY A 228 3.60 -17.11 -6.97
C GLY A 228 3.63 -17.52 -5.49
N MET A 229 2.93 -16.80 -4.61
CA MET A 229 2.79 -17.16 -3.19
C MET A 229 1.77 -18.28 -2.94
N LEU A 230 0.88 -18.54 -3.89
CA LEU A 230 -0.17 -19.55 -3.74
C LEU A 230 0.43 -20.96 -3.76
N ALA A 231 -0.13 -21.85 -2.96
CA ALA A 231 0.23 -23.25 -3.04
C ALA A 231 -0.24 -23.83 -4.39
N PRO A 232 0.55 -24.71 -5.03
CA PRO A 232 0.12 -25.34 -6.26
C PRO A 232 -1.18 -26.10 -6.05
N LYS A 233 -2.22 -25.76 -6.79
CA LYS A 233 -3.48 -26.53 -6.80
C LYS A 233 -3.28 -27.76 -7.68
N PHE A 234 -3.26 -28.93 -7.07
CA PHE A 234 -3.21 -30.19 -7.79
C PHE A 234 -4.59 -30.52 -8.33
N GLN A 235 -4.68 -30.72 -9.63
CA GLN A 235 -5.89 -31.24 -10.27
C GLN A 235 -5.67 -32.71 -10.57
N GLU A 236 -6.54 -33.58 -10.05
CA GLU A 236 -6.49 -34.97 -10.39
C GLU A 236 -6.93 -35.16 -11.84
N GLN A 237 -6.06 -35.75 -12.63
CA GLN A 237 -6.37 -36.14 -14.02
C GLN A 237 -6.22 -37.65 -14.14
N ILE A 238 -7.30 -38.29 -14.59
CA ILE A 238 -7.27 -39.72 -14.88
C ILE A 238 -6.42 -39.92 -16.14
N ILE A 239 -5.29 -40.61 -15.98
CA ILE A 239 -4.34 -40.91 -17.08
C ILE A 239 -4.51 -42.29 -17.65
N GLY A 240 -5.31 -43.17 -17.01
CA GLY A 240 -5.60 -44.52 -17.49
C GLY A 240 -6.41 -45.31 -16.50
N HIS A 241 -6.91 -46.44 -16.95
CA HIS A 241 -7.67 -47.41 -16.16
C HIS A 241 -6.93 -48.75 -16.14
N VAL A 242 -6.97 -49.41 -14.97
CA VAL A 242 -6.31 -50.70 -14.75
C VAL A 242 -7.32 -51.65 -14.14
N GLU A 243 -7.51 -52.81 -14.76
CA GLU A 243 -8.27 -53.92 -14.22
C GLU A 243 -7.37 -54.83 -13.41
N ILE A 244 -7.67 -55.05 -12.13
CA ILE A 244 -6.91 -55.97 -11.26
C ILE A 244 -7.36 -57.39 -11.57
N ARG A 245 -6.46 -58.19 -12.12
CA ARG A 245 -6.76 -59.59 -12.47
C ARG A 245 -6.37 -60.62 -11.39
N GLN A 246 -5.34 -60.28 -10.58
CA GLN A 246 -4.88 -61.21 -9.56
C GLN A 246 -4.19 -60.48 -8.40
N THR A 247 -4.39 -60.94 -7.18
CA THR A 247 -3.76 -60.36 -5.97
C THR A 247 -2.92 -61.42 -5.29
N PHE A 248 -1.70 -61.06 -4.84
CA PHE A 248 -0.77 -61.91 -4.13
C PHE A 248 -0.39 -61.29 -2.80
N LYS A 249 -0.43 -62.10 -1.72
CA LYS A 249 0.11 -61.69 -0.40
C LYS A 249 1.59 -62.02 -0.33
N VAL A 250 2.45 -61.04 -0.21
CA VAL A 250 3.90 -61.20 -0.09
C VAL A 250 4.33 -60.79 1.30
N SER A 251 4.98 -61.69 2.03
CA SER A 251 5.54 -61.43 3.37
C SER A 251 6.56 -60.29 3.27
N LYS A 252 6.41 -59.23 4.07
CA LYS A 252 7.21 -58.01 4.14
C LYS A 252 6.85 -56.86 3.17
N VAL A 253 6.06 -57.11 2.15
CA VAL A 253 5.70 -56.03 1.15
C VAL A 253 4.20 -55.70 1.23
N GLY A 254 3.38 -56.60 1.73
CA GLY A 254 1.92 -56.47 1.77
C GLY A 254 1.23 -57.16 0.59
N THR A 255 0.13 -56.64 0.14
CA THR A 255 -0.64 -57.18 -0.99
C THR A 255 -0.15 -56.57 -2.28
N VAL A 256 0.33 -57.41 -3.20
CA VAL A 256 0.74 -57.00 -4.56
C VAL A 256 -0.37 -57.47 -5.52
N CYS A 257 -0.73 -56.64 -6.48
CA CYS A 257 -1.75 -56.96 -7.46
C CYS A 257 -1.17 -56.95 -8.90
N GLY A 258 -1.56 -57.93 -9.69
CA GLY A 258 -1.33 -57.98 -11.11
C GLY A 258 -2.52 -57.29 -11.85
N GLY A 259 -2.23 -56.20 -12.55
CA GLY A 259 -3.24 -55.44 -13.27
C GLY A 259 -3.00 -55.42 -14.77
N TYR A 260 -4.08 -55.35 -15.53
CA TYR A 260 -4.04 -55.14 -16.97
C TYR A 260 -4.53 -53.71 -17.29
N VAL A 261 -3.72 -52.96 -18.02
CA VAL A 261 -4.07 -51.58 -18.44
C VAL A 261 -5.13 -51.67 -19.55
N THR A 262 -6.35 -51.23 -19.24
CA THR A 262 -7.46 -51.24 -20.20
C THR A 262 -7.49 -50.00 -21.07
N ASP A 263 -7.01 -48.88 -20.54
CA ASP A 263 -6.99 -47.60 -21.25
C ASP A 263 -5.88 -46.70 -20.70
N GLY A 264 -5.28 -45.87 -21.53
CA GLY A 264 -4.27 -44.88 -21.15
C GLY A 264 -2.91 -45.50 -20.84
N LYS A 265 -2.20 -44.95 -19.85
CA LYS A 265 -0.84 -45.38 -19.44
C LYS A 265 -0.65 -45.31 -17.93
N ILE A 266 0.23 -46.17 -17.40
CA ILE A 266 0.70 -46.11 -16.02
C ILE A 266 2.15 -45.62 -16.02
N ALA A 267 2.45 -44.62 -15.17
CA ALA A 267 3.82 -44.15 -14.93
C ALA A 267 4.30 -44.64 -13.55
N VAL A 268 5.47 -45.28 -13.51
CA VAL A 268 5.98 -46.01 -12.34
C VAL A 268 6.30 -45.14 -11.12
N SER A 269 6.41 -43.82 -11.27
CA SER A 269 6.93 -42.94 -10.19
C SER A 269 5.93 -41.98 -9.55
N TYR A 270 4.76 -41.73 -10.14
CA TYR A 270 3.87 -40.65 -9.73
C TYR A 270 2.37 -40.95 -9.86
N THR A 271 1.97 -42.21 -9.83
CA THR A 271 0.57 -42.61 -9.99
C THR A 271 -0.09 -42.91 -8.64
N HIS A 272 -1.14 -42.18 -8.30
CA HIS A 272 -2.05 -42.53 -7.24
C HIS A 272 -3.13 -43.43 -7.85
N LEU A 273 -3.26 -44.66 -7.31
CA LEU A 273 -4.33 -45.56 -7.68
C LEU A 273 -5.51 -45.34 -6.73
N ARG A 274 -6.66 -44.98 -7.26
CA ARG A 274 -7.94 -45.04 -6.53
C ARG A 274 -8.64 -46.34 -6.87
N ALA A 275 -8.99 -47.13 -5.88
CA ALA A 275 -9.85 -48.27 -6.04
C ALA A 275 -11.30 -47.76 -6.17
N HIS A 276 -11.97 -48.07 -7.27
CA HIS A 276 -13.43 -48.03 -7.34
C HIS A 276 -13.93 -49.38 -6.83
N GLU A 277 -14.60 -49.38 -5.68
CA GLU A 277 -15.37 -50.54 -5.25
C GLU A 277 -16.61 -50.64 -6.18
N THR A 278 -16.59 -51.60 -7.09
CA THR A 278 -17.78 -52.13 -7.69
C THR A 278 -18.36 -53.14 -6.70
N SER A 279 -19.38 -52.75 -5.96
CA SER A 279 -20.24 -53.70 -5.24
C SER A 279 -20.85 -54.65 -6.25
N LEU A 280 -20.54 -55.94 -6.13
CA LEU A 280 -21.31 -57.07 -6.67
C LEU A 280 -22.63 -57.19 -5.92
#